data_863817b5b12f2ab0017ea25b8387227f
#
_entry.id   863817b5b12f2ab0017ea25b8387227f
#
_cell.length_a   1.000
_cell.length_b   1.000
_cell.length_c   1.000
_cell.angle_alpha   90.00
_cell.angle_beta   90.00
_cell.angle_gamma   90.00
#
_symmetry.space_group_name_H-M   'P 1'
#
loop_
_entity.id
_entity.type
_entity.pdbx_description
1 polymer ?
#
loop_
_entity_poly.entity_id
_entity_poly.type
_entity_poly.pdbx_seq_one_letter_code
_entity_poly.pdbx_strand_id
1 'polypeptide(L)'
;MSLALPRGAGLRVADVVRRAAAERGGAVALRHGARAITYRELDERSNRLAQALLASGVRPGARVAHLDRTGPEVVELLFAASKIGAVLVPLNWRLAVAELARVVADARPPVLVAGRSFGAAAAALAEDRELRVVEVGGGYEAWLQEHEPVDPGRRGVADDTVLQMYTSGTTGAPKGVLTTHRNLAAAAETSPHWGFDADTVSLTPLPMFHIGGIGWAFLGLWNGATTILVGEFVPEAVLDLLEHERITNAIFVPTMLQMLAAVPGAAERDFAALRSIAYGASPITTPVLTAALRTFRCDLFGVYGLTETTGGVVQLDPGDHDPGGPREHLLRSAGRPLPWVDLRIAEPETGGARAAGEVGEVWLRAPNVMAGYFGRPAETAAALTPDGWLRTGDGGYVDEAGYLFLTDRIKDMIVSGGENVYPVEVEEALAQHPAVAEVAVIGVPHERWGETVKALVVCRDGAQVDAEELVAFARGRLAGYKLPRALAFVDALPRTASGKVLKRELRSRFG
;
A
#
# COMPACT_ATOMS: atom_id res chain seq x y z
N MET A 1 -29.31 -1.56 5.16
CA MET A 1 -28.97 -0.22 5.69
C MET A 1 -28.20 0.50 4.60
N SER A 2 -28.63 1.68 4.15
CA SER A 2 -27.86 2.45 3.16
C SER A 2 -26.57 2.90 3.83
N LEU A 3 -25.41 2.48 3.31
CA LEU A 3 -24.11 3.01 3.72
C LEU A 3 -24.18 4.53 3.50
N ALA A 4 -24.03 5.32 4.55
CA ALA A 4 -24.00 6.76 4.43
C ALA A 4 -22.77 7.12 3.56
N LEU A 5 -23.01 7.72 2.40
CA LEU A 5 -21.93 8.13 1.52
C LEU A 5 -21.10 9.22 2.21
N PRO A 6 -19.75 9.13 2.18
CA PRO A 6 -18.88 10.17 2.71
C PRO A 6 -19.20 11.54 2.10
N ARG A 7 -18.92 12.62 2.83
CA ARG A 7 -19.19 14.01 2.40
C ARG A 7 -18.57 14.37 1.04
N GLY A 8 -17.48 13.70 0.65
CA GLY A 8 -16.76 13.89 -0.62
C GLY A 8 -17.23 13.01 -1.77
N ALA A 9 -18.25 12.17 -1.62
CA ALA A 9 -18.63 11.15 -2.60
C ALA A 9 -18.98 11.67 -4.02
N GLY A 10 -19.27 12.96 -4.17
CA GLY A 10 -19.51 13.61 -5.47
C GLY A 10 -18.30 14.35 -6.04
N LEU A 11 -17.19 14.48 -5.27
CA LEU A 11 -15.99 15.17 -5.71
C LEU A 11 -15.12 14.25 -6.58
N ARG A 12 -14.55 14.83 -7.62
CA ARG A 12 -13.55 14.17 -8.47
C ARG A 12 -12.16 14.58 -8.04
N VAL A 13 -11.18 13.77 -8.35
CA VAL A 13 -9.77 14.01 -8.04
C VAL A 13 -9.32 15.41 -8.50
N ALA A 14 -9.67 15.82 -9.72
CA ALA A 14 -9.34 17.15 -10.23
C ALA A 14 -9.98 18.32 -9.45
N ASP A 15 -11.14 18.11 -8.82
CA ASP A 15 -11.81 19.16 -8.04
C ASP A 15 -11.01 19.53 -6.77
N VAL A 16 -10.16 18.61 -6.29
CA VAL A 16 -9.29 18.83 -5.12
C VAL A 16 -8.27 19.91 -5.40
N VAL A 17 -7.51 19.77 -6.51
CA VAL A 17 -6.49 20.78 -6.85
C VAL A 17 -7.11 22.11 -7.27
N ARG A 18 -8.24 22.10 -8.00
CA ARG A 18 -8.99 23.31 -8.37
C ARG A 18 -9.40 24.11 -7.15
N ARG A 19 -10.02 23.42 -6.18
CA ARG A 19 -10.46 24.05 -4.92
C ARG A 19 -9.28 24.60 -4.14
N ALA A 20 -8.24 23.81 -3.94
CA ALA A 20 -7.08 24.22 -3.18
C ALA A 20 -6.32 25.39 -3.87
N ALA A 21 -6.24 25.41 -5.20
CA ALA A 21 -5.65 26.49 -5.96
C ALA A 21 -6.44 27.81 -5.79
N ALA A 22 -7.79 27.73 -5.74
CA ALA A 22 -8.66 28.88 -5.53
C ALA A 22 -8.62 29.40 -4.08
N GLU A 23 -8.64 28.51 -3.09
CA GLU A 23 -8.77 28.88 -1.67
C GLU A 23 -7.41 29.22 -1.03
N ARG A 24 -6.32 28.54 -1.44
CA ARG A 24 -4.98 28.68 -0.84
C ARG A 24 -3.85 28.51 -1.85
N GLY A 25 -4.01 29.10 -3.04
CA GLY A 25 -3.11 28.92 -4.18
C GLY A 25 -1.63 29.21 -3.92
N GLY A 26 -1.30 30.09 -2.96
CA GLY A 26 0.08 30.36 -2.55
C GLY A 26 0.69 29.37 -1.55
N ALA A 27 -0.12 28.47 -0.96
CA ALA A 27 0.39 27.45 -0.06
C ALA A 27 1.15 26.35 -0.85
N VAL A 28 2.19 25.79 -0.22
CA VAL A 28 2.96 24.70 -0.81
C VAL A 28 2.10 23.42 -0.80
N ALA A 29 1.90 22.84 -1.98
CA ALA A 29 1.21 21.56 -2.16
C ALA A 29 2.20 20.39 -2.08
N LEU A 30 3.33 20.48 -2.80
CA LEU A 30 4.31 19.42 -2.90
C LEU A 30 5.72 19.95 -2.63
N ARG A 31 6.53 19.13 -1.95
CA ARG A 31 7.99 19.26 -1.90
C ARG A 31 8.66 17.99 -2.36
N HIS A 32 9.73 18.12 -3.13
CA HIS A 32 10.59 17.03 -3.54
C HIS A 32 12.02 17.51 -3.65
N GLY A 33 12.88 17.14 -2.70
CA GLY A 33 14.20 17.76 -2.55
C GLY A 33 14.08 19.27 -2.35
N ALA A 34 14.83 20.05 -3.12
CA ALA A 34 14.80 21.51 -3.08
C ALA A 34 13.60 22.14 -3.83
N ARG A 35 12.84 21.34 -4.60
CA ARG A 35 11.70 21.84 -5.39
C ARG A 35 10.46 21.93 -4.50
N ALA A 36 9.83 23.10 -4.48
CA ALA A 36 8.52 23.34 -3.90
C ALA A 36 7.56 23.75 -4.99
N ILE A 37 6.34 23.22 -4.96
CA ILE A 37 5.25 23.50 -5.91
C ILE A 37 4.05 23.96 -5.09
N THR A 38 3.54 25.14 -5.37
CA THR A 38 2.32 25.67 -4.75
C THR A 38 1.07 25.02 -5.34
N TYR A 39 -0.08 25.15 -4.67
CA TYR A 39 -1.36 24.66 -5.20
C TYR A 39 -1.73 25.32 -6.53
N ARG A 40 -1.45 26.62 -6.69
CA ARG A 40 -1.66 27.32 -7.95
C ARG A 40 -0.79 26.76 -9.06
N GLU A 41 0.50 26.58 -8.80
CA GLU A 41 1.42 25.99 -9.77
C GLU A 41 1.05 24.55 -10.12
N LEU A 42 0.62 23.76 -9.14
CA LEU A 42 0.17 22.38 -9.38
C LEU A 42 -1.08 22.33 -10.27
N ASP A 43 -2.03 23.24 -10.06
CA ASP A 43 -3.22 23.34 -10.91
C ASP A 43 -2.86 23.80 -12.33
N GLU A 44 -2.05 24.86 -12.48
CA GLU A 44 -1.58 25.36 -13.78
C GLU A 44 -0.77 24.32 -14.55
N ARG A 45 0.15 23.61 -13.88
CA ARG A 45 0.97 22.56 -14.50
C ARG A 45 0.10 21.37 -14.92
N SER A 46 -0.84 20.95 -14.08
CA SER A 46 -1.79 19.89 -14.45
C SER A 46 -2.77 20.32 -15.56
N ASN A 47 -3.08 21.61 -15.71
CA ASN A 47 -3.84 22.14 -16.85
C ASN A 47 -3.01 22.04 -18.14
N ARG A 48 -1.76 22.54 -18.15
CA ARG A 48 -0.85 22.40 -19.30
C ARG A 48 -0.67 20.93 -19.71
N LEU A 49 -0.44 20.05 -18.74
CA LEU A 49 -0.31 18.63 -18.98
C LEU A 49 -1.58 18.00 -19.55
N ALA A 50 -2.75 18.40 -19.07
CA ALA A 50 -4.04 17.96 -19.60
C ALA A 50 -4.21 18.37 -21.09
N GLN A 51 -3.83 19.61 -21.46
CA GLN A 51 -3.84 20.07 -22.85
C GLN A 51 -2.82 19.30 -23.71
N ALA A 52 -1.62 19.07 -23.19
CA ALA A 52 -0.57 18.30 -23.85
C ALA A 52 -1.00 16.84 -24.13
N LEU A 53 -1.67 16.21 -23.16
CA LEU A 53 -2.24 14.86 -23.33
C LEU A 53 -3.36 14.84 -24.39
N LEU A 54 -4.25 15.84 -24.39
CA LEU A 54 -5.30 15.96 -25.40
C LEU A 54 -4.72 16.14 -26.81
N ALA A 55 -3.69 17.00 -26.96
CA ALA A 55 -2.96 17.20 -28.22
C ALA A 55 -2.23 15.95 -28.69
N SER A 56 -1.80 15.09 -27.75
CA SER A 56 -1.20 13.79 -28.04
C SER A 56 -2.23 12.68 -28.32
N GLY A 57 -3.51 13.03 -28.47
CA GLY A 57 -4.55 12.07 -28.83
C GLY A 57 -5.19 11.30 -27.67
N VAL A 58 -4.82 11.59 -26.42
CA VAL A 58 -5.45 10.95 -25.26
C VAL A 58 -6.93 11.31 -25.20
N ARG A 59 -7.78 10.30 -25.02
CA ARG A 59 -9.25 10.43 -24.97
C ARG A 59 -9.77 10.01 -23.60
N PRO A 60 -10.98 10.37 -23.19
CA PRO A 60 -11.60 9.86 -21.98
C PRO A 60 -11.55 8.32 -21.95
N GLY A 61 -11.20 7.77 -20.78
CA GLY A 61 -10.98 6.34 -20.59
C GLY A 61 -9.65 5.79 -21.10
N ALA A 62 -8.84 6.55 -21.83
CA ALA A 62 -7.49 6.14 -22.21
C ALA A 62 -6.55 6.13 -21.00
N ARG A 63 -5.57 5.23 -21.02
CA ARG A 63 -4.55 5.10 -19.96
C ARG A 63 -3.37 6.01 -20.28
N VAL A 64 -2.80 6.63 -19.23
CA VAL A 64 -1.52 7.35 -19.32
C VAL A 64 -0.57 6.72 -18.32
N ALA A 65 0.55 6.21 -18.82
CA ALA A 65 1.51 5.50 -17.97
C ALA A 65 2.58 6.44 -17.41
N HIS A 66 3.05 6.11 -16.20
CA HIS A 66 4.18 6.76 -15.54
C HIS A 66 5.19 5.72 -15.08
N LEU A 67 6.46 5.90 -15.42
CA LEU A 67 7.57 5.00 -15.05
C LEU A 67 8.73 5.82 -14.48
N ASP A 68 8.66 6.09 -13.19
CA ASP A 68 9.75 6.77 -12.47
C ASP A 68 9.69 6.45 -10.97
N ARG A 69 10.70 6.91 -10.24
CA ARG A 69 10.67 7.02 -8.78
C ARG A 69 9.60 8.02 -8.34
N THR A 70 9.39 8.13 -7.03
CA THR A 70 8.44 9.11 -6.49
C THR A 70 8.90 10.53 -6.78
N GLY A 71 8.07 11.31 -7.47
CA GLY A 71 8.31 12.71 -7.85
C GLY A 71 7.00 13.47 -8.07
N PRO A 72 7.04 14.78 -8.32
CA PRO A 72 5.84 15.60 -8.55
C PRO A 72 5.07 15.19 -9.81
N GLU A 73 5.74 14.68 -10.82
CA GLU A 73 5.19 14.42 -12.16
C GLU A 73 4.05 13.39 -12.13
N VAL A 74 4.12 12.39 -11.25
CA VAL A 74 3.03 11.41 -11.10
C VAL A 74 1.78 12.04 -10.48
N VAL A 75 1.94 13.03 -9.60
CA VAL A 75 0.82 13.79 -9.02
C VAL A 75 0.23 14.75 -10.06
N GLU A 76 1.07 15.44 -10.82
CA GLU A 76 0.63 16.27 -11.95
C GLU A 76 -0.17 15.43 -12.97
N LEU A 77 0.30 14.21 -13.29
CA LEU A 77 -0.39 13.25 -14.16
C LEU A 77 -1.73 12.79 -13.59
N LEU A 78 -1.83 12.53 -12.28
CA LEU A 78 -3.09 12.15 -11.65
C LEU A 78 -4.16 13.23 -11.84
N PHE A 79 -3.79 14.48 -11.59
CA PHE A 79 -4.72 15.60 -11.78
C PHE A 79 -5.02 15.87 -13.25
N ALA A 80 -4.02 15.85 -14.12
CA ALA A 80 -4.20 16.05 -15.56
C ALA A 80 -5.10 14.98 -16.18
N ALA A 81 -4.85 13.71 -15.88
CA ALA A 81 -5.69 12.58 -16.30
C ALA A 81 -7.14 12.76 -15.83
N SER A 82 -7.32 13.10 -14.53
CA SER A 82 -8.64 13.36 -13.95
C SER A 82 -9.38 14.52 -14.68
N LYS A 83 -8.68 15.58 -15.08
CA LYS A 83 -9.26 16.73 -15.79
C LYS A 83 -9.84 16.37 -17.15
N ILE A 84 -9.26 15.37 -17.83
CA ILE A 84 -9.66 14.96 -19.18
C ILE A 84 -10.43 13.62 -19.21
N GLY A 85 -10.70 13.03 -18.05
CA GLY A 85 -11.35 11.72 -17.96
C GLY A 85 -10.46 10.54 -18.38
N ALA A 86 -9.15 10.71 -18.39
CA ALA A 86 -8.16 9.65 -18.61
C ALA A 86 -7.82 8.93 -17.31
N VAL A 87 -7.08 7.83 -17.39
CA VAL A 87 -6.74 6.95 -16.27
C VAL A 87 -5.22 6.92 -16.09
N LEU A 88 -4.73 7.29 -14.92
CA LEU A 88 -3.31 7.14 -14.59
C LEU A 88 -2.95 5.68 -14.33
N VAL A 89 -1.83 5.22 -14.91
CA VAL A 89 -1.24 3.89 -14.67
C VAL A 89 0.19 4.08 -14.17
N PRO A 90 0.41 4.14 -12.86
CA PRO A 90 1.76 4.19 -12.32
C PRO A 90 2.41 2.80 -12.40
N LEU A 91 3.50 2.69 -13.15
CA LEU A 91 4.23 1.44 -13.35
C LEU A 91 5.21 1.18 -12.21
N ASN A 92 5.29 -0.06 -11.77
CA ASN A 92 6.27 -0.47 -10.78
C ASN A 92 7.68 -0.51 -11.42
N TRP A 93 8.48 0.52 -11.20
CA TRP A 93 9.81 0.69 -11.76
C TRP A 93 10.84 -0.36 -11.29
N ARG A 94 10.50 -1.21 -10.31
CA ARG A 94 11.34 -2.31 -9.83
C ARG A 94 11.17 -3.59 -10.64
N LEU A 95 10.16 -3.65 -11.52
CA LEU A 95 9.91 -4.80 -12.39
C LEU A 95 10.95 -4.86 -13.51
N ALA A 96 11.26 -6.08 -13.94
CA ALA A 96 12.04 -6.28 -15.15
C ALA A 96 11.28 -5.77 -16.39
N VAL A 97 12.02 -5.36 -17.45
CA VAL A 97 11.42 -4.81 -18.68
C VAL A 97 10.37 -5.77 -19.27
N ALA A 98 10.60 -7.08 -19.24
CA ALA A 98 9.64 -8.06 -19.74
C ALA A 98 8.34 -8.12 -18.93
N GLU A 99 8.37 -7.79 -17.64
CA GLU A 99 7.18 -7.70 -16.78
C GLU A 99 6.44 -6.38 -17.05
N LEU A 100 7.19 -5.27 -17.16
CA LEU A 100 6.64 -3.97 -17.56
C LEU A 100 5.96 -4.06 -18.94
N ALA A 101 6.57 -4.77 -19.90
CA ALA A 101 6.00 -4.97 -21.23
C ALA A 101 4.63 -5.68 -21.19
N ARG A 102 4.40 -6.62 -20.25
CA ARG A 102 3.09 -7.26 -20.06
C ARG A 102 2.06 -6.28 -19.52
N VAL A 103 2.45 -5.43 -18.56
CA VAL A 103 1.57 -4.38 -18.00
C VAL A 103 1.20 -3.36 -19.09
N VAL A 104 2.17 -2.89 -19.86
CA VAL A 104 1.96 -1.94 -20.96
C VAL A 104 1.10 -2.55 -22.08
N ALA A 105 1.30 -3.82 -22.40
CA ALA A 105 0.48 -4.54 -23.40
C ALA A 105 -0.98 -4.72 -22.94
N ASP A 106 -1.23 -4.89 -21.63
CA ASP A 106 -2.57 -4.96 -21.07
C ASP A 106 -3.23 -3.57 -20.99
N ALA A 107 -2.54 -2.58 -20.43
CA ALA A 107 -3.04 -1.22 -20.26
C ALA A 107 -3.16 -0.42 -21.57
N ARG A 108 -2.31 -0.67 -22.55
CA ARG A 108 -2.22 -0.01 -23.85
C ARG A 108 -2.24 1.53 -23.76
N PRO A 109 -1.32 2.15 -23.00
CA PRO A 109 -1.27 3.59 -22.87
C PRO A 109 -0.75 4.22 -24.17
N PRO A 110 -1.38 5.30 -24.73
CA PRO A 110 -0.81 6.05 -25.86
C PRO A 110 0.37 6.93 -25.44
N VAL A 111 0.52 7.25 -24.15
CA VAL A 111 1.59 8.09 -23.61
C VAL A 111 2.21 7.43 -22.37
N LEU A 112 3.54 7.42 -22.33
CA LEU A 112 4.36 7.04 -21.17
C LEU A 112 5.25 8.22 -20.79
N VAL A 113 5.08 8.73 -19.57
CA VAL A 113 6.02 9.67 -18.95
C VAL A 113 7.03 8.87 -18.16
N ALA A 114 8.31 8.97 -18.51
CA ALA A 114 9.37 8.14 -17.95
C ALA A 114 10.52 8.98 -17.39
N GLY A 115 11.01 8.63 -16.21
CA GLY A 115 12.21 9.22 -15.63
C GLY A 115 13.45 8.92 -16.47
N ARG A 116 14.41 9.84 -16.45
CA ARG A 116 15.67 9.70 -17.21
C ARG A 116 16.38 8.38 -16.93
N SER A 117 16.38 7.93 -15.68
CA SER A 117 16.99 6.64 -15.27
C SER A 117 16.32 5.42 -15.90
N PHE A 118 15.11 5.57 -16.45
CA PHE A 118 14.33 4.52 -17.08
C PHE A 118 14.23 4.66 -18.60
N GLY A 119 15.03 5.54 -19.22
CA GLY A 119 14.99 5.82 -20.65
C GLY A 119 15.16 4.58 -21.51
N ALA A 120 16.14 3.71 -21.19
CA ALA A 120 16.34 2.45 -21.91
C ALA A 120 15.13 1.49 -21.79
N ALA A 121 14.54 1.39 -20.60
CA ALA A 121 13.34 0.59 -20.40
C ALA A 121 12.14 1.19 -21.16
N ALA A 122 11.97 2.51 -21.13
CA ALA A 122 10.89 3.20 -21.85
C ALA A 122 11.02 3.03 -23.37
N ALA A 123 12.24 3.10 -23.92
CA ALA A 123 12.50 2.85 -25.34
C ALA A 123 12.13 1.41 -25.74
N ALA A 124 12.55 0.41 -24.95
CA ALA A 124 12.19 -0.98 -25.19
C ALA A 124 10.67 -1.24 -25.06
N LEU A 125 9.99 -0.52 -24.19
CA LEU A 125 8.53 -0.60 -24.06
C LEU A 125 7.79 0.04 -25.25
N ALA A 126 8.39 1.01 -25.91
CA ALA A 126 7.83 1.69 -27.09
C ALA A 126 8.13 0.96 -28.40
N GLU A 127 9.11 0.04 -28.42
CA GLU A 127 9.43 -0.74 -29.60
C GLU A 127 8.20 -1.51 -30.08
N ASP A 128 7.88 -1.40 -31.37
CA ASP A 128 6.71 -2.00 -32.04
C ASP A 128 5.33 -1.59 -31.45
N ARG A 129 5.24 -0.44 -30.78
CA ARG A 129 3.98 0.08 -30.20
C ARG A 129 3.75 1.54 -30.56
N GLU A 130 2.50 1.92 -30.74
CA GLU A 130 2.09 3.33 -30.79
C GLU A 130 2.11 3.95 -29.37
N LEU A 131 3.30 4.11 -28.82
CA LEU A 131 3.53 4.63 -27.47
C LEU A 131 4.45 5.84 -27.54
N ARG A 132 3.90 7.03 -27.29
CA ARG A 132 4.71 8.25 -27.15
C ARG A 132 5.42 8.24 -25.79
N VAL A 133 6.75 8.29 -25.80
CA VAL A 133 7.55 8.44 -24.59
C VAL A 133 7.90 9.91 -24.39
N VAL A 134 7.69 10.42 -23.17
CA VAL A 134 8.08 11.76 -22.72
C VAL A 134 9.03 11.60 -21.54
N GLU A 135 10.28 12.08 -21.69
CA GLU A 135 11.29 11.99 -20.64
C GLU A 135 11.09 13.10 -19.61
N VAL A 136 11.04 12.73 -18.31
CA VAL A 136 11.01 13.66 -17.17
C VAL A 136 12.27 14.53 -17.16
N GLY A 137 12.10 15.82 -16.87
CA GLY A 137 13.14 16.84 -16.97
C GLY A 137 12.88 17.78 -18.14
N GLY A 138 13.93 18.13 -18.91
CA GLY A 138 13.83 19.13 -19.98
C GLY A 138 12.76 18.83 -21.03
N GLY A 139 12.63 17.57 -21.46
CA GLY A 139 11.60 17.16 -22.42
C GLY A 139 10.18 17.32 -21.90
N TYR A 140 9.95 16.93 -20.65
CA TYR A 140 8.64 17.10 -19.99
C TYR A 140 8.30 18.58 -19.79
N GLU A 141 9.23 19.39 -19.30
CA GLU A 141 9.02 20.81 -19.11
C GLU A 141 8.73 21.54 -20.42
N ALA A 142 9.49 21.24 -21.50
CA ALA A 142 9.23 21.80 -22.81
C ALA A 142 7.83 21.43 -23.32
N TRP A 143 7.45 20.16 -23.17
CA TRP A 143 6.13 19.67 -23.56
C TRP A 143 4.98 20.38 -22.83
N LEU A 144 5.14 20.68 -21.54
CA LEU A 144 4.17 21.48 -20.80
C LEU A 144 4.10 22.93 -21.31
N GLN A 145 5.26 23.56 -21.59
CA GLN A 145 5.35 24.96 -22.01
C GLN A 145 4.76 25.22 -23.39
N GLU A 146 4.63 24.19 -24.23
CA GLU A 146 3.95 24.29 -25.54
C GLU A 146 2.44 24.55 -25.40
N HIS A 147 1.86 24.44 -24.22
CA HIS A 147 0.42 24.51 -23.97
C HIS A 147 0.07 25.57 -22.91
N GLU A 148 -1.07 26.21 -23.10
CA GLU A 148 -1.59 27.18 -22.13
C GLU A 148 -2.17 26.50 -20.89
N PRO A 149 -2.12 27.12 -19.68
CA PRO A 149 -2.62 26.54 -18.44
C PRO A 149 -4.17 26.63 -18.33
N VAL A 150 -4.87 26.43 -19.44
CA VAL A 150 -6.32 26.50 -19.49
C VAL A 150 -6.93 25.17 -19.05
N ASP A 151 -7.76 25.22 -18.01
CA ASP A 151 -8.51 24.04 -17.57
C ASP A 151 -9.40 23.53 -18.73
N PRO A 152 -9.30 22.26 -19.10
CA PRO A 152 -10.11 21.69 -20.18
C PRO A 152 -11.63 21.67 -19.85
N GLY A 153 -12.00 21.95 -18.61
CA GLY A 153 -13.41 22.08 -18.19
C GLY A 153 -14.21 20.79 -18.23
N ARG A 154 -13.59 19.68 -18.63
CA ARG A 154 -14.25 18.38 -18.72
C ARG A 154 -14.56 17.84 -17.33
N ARG A 155 -15.76 17.30 -17.21
CA ARG A 155 -16.25 16.75 -15.95
C ARG A 155 -16.77 15.33 -16.19
N GLY A 156 -15.99 14.33 -15.78
CA GLY A 156 -16.46 12.96 -15.68
C GLY A 156 -17.49 12.80 -14.55
N VAL A 157 -17.89 11.57 -14.27
CA VAL A 157 -18.73 11.21 -13.12
C VAL A 157 -17.88 10.61 -12.00
N ALA A 158 -18.42 10.55 -10.79
CA ALA A 158 -17.68 10.04 -9.61
C ALA A 158 -17.27 8.56 -9.76
N ASP A 159 -18.01 7.81 -10.57
CA ASP A 159 -17.77 6.38 -10.82
C ASP A 159 -16.82 6.11 -11.99
N ASP A 160 -16.34 7.17 -12.68
CA ASP A 160 -15.30 7.00 -13.68
C ASP A 160 -13.99 6.56 -13.02
N THR A 161 -13.29 5.63 -13.70
CA THR A 161 -11.95 5.21 -13.28
C THR A 161 -10.95 6.35 -13.49
N VAL A 162 -10.12 6.62 -12.49
CA VAL A 162 -9.07 7.65 -12.55
C VAL A 162 -7.67 7.05 -12.35
N LEU A 163 -7.58 5.90 -11.70
CA LEU A 163 -6.32 5.23 -11.38
C LEU A 163 -6.45 3.73 -11.66
N GLN A 164 -5.45 3.16 -12.33
CA GLN A 164 -5.36 1.72 -12.57
C GLN A 164 -4.01 1.22 -12.06
N MET A 165 -4.04 0.44 -10.99
CA MET A 165 -2.84 -0.07 -10.34
C MET A 165 -2.72 -1.57 -10.54
N TYR A 166 -1.51 -2.04 -10.87
CA TYR A 166 -1.30 -3.45 -11.11
C TYR A 166 -0.85 -4.21 -9.88
N THR A 167 -1.54 -5.30 -9.58
CA THR A 167 -1.16 -6.25 -8.54
C THR A 167 -0.65 -7.55 -9.18
N SER A 168 0.25 -8.24 -8.48
CA SER A 168 0.69 -9.59 -8.88
C SER A 168 -0.47 -10.55 -8.66
N GLY A 169 -1.16 -10.92 -9.74
CA GLY A 169 -2.22 -11.91 -9.69
C GLY A 169 -1.73 -13.27 -9.16
N THR A 170 -2.63 -14.03 -8.53
CA THR A 170 -2.36 -15.40 -8.06
C THR A 170 -1.99 -16.36 -9.19
N THR A 171 -2.41 -16.06 -10.42
CA THR A 171 -2.13 -16.80 -11.65
C THR A 171 -0.84 -16.38 -12.36
N GLY A 172 -0.08 -15.41 -11.80
CA GLY A 172 1.17 -14.89 -12.37
C GLY A 172 0.99 -13.77 -13.40
N ALA A 173 -0.21 -13.57 -13.97
CA ALA A 173 -0.50 -12.43 -14.82
C ALA A 173 -0.87 -11.20 -13.97
N PRO A 174 -0.35 -9.99 -14.30
CA PRO A 174 -0.72 -8.79 -13.58
C PRO A 174 -2.19 -8.44 -13.81
N LYS A 175 -2.88 -7.95 -12.76
CA LYS A 175 -4.25 -7.50 -12.82
C LYS A 175 -4.33 -6.01 -12.54
N GLY A 176 -4.94 -5.24 -13.45
CA GLY A 176 -5.16 -3.81 -13.27
C GLY A 176 -6.40 -3.55 -12.42
N VAL A 177 -6.22 -3.11 -11.18
CA VAL A 177 -7.29 -2.72 -10.25
C VAL A 177 -7.83 -1.35 -10.67
N LEU A 178 -9.13 -1.24 -10.90
CA LEU A 178 -9.79 -0.01 -11.32
C LEU A 178 -10.29 0.77 -10.11
N THR A 179 -9.63 1.90 -9.83
CA THR A 179 -10.00 2.82 -8.76
C THR A 179 -10.71 4.03 -9.35
N THR A 180 -11.93 4.31 -8.88
CA THR A 180 -12.74 5.44 -9.31
C THR A 180 -12.46 6.71 -8.51
N HIS A 181 -12.97 7.85 -8.97
CA HIS A 181 -12.93 9.09 -8.17
C HIS A 181 -13.64 8.91 -6.84
N ARG A 182 -14.79 8.20 -6.82
CA ARG A 182 -15.53 7.87 -5.60
C ARG A 182 -14.70 7.07 -4.61
N ASN A 183 -13.95 6.07 -5.09
CA ASN A 183 -13.14 5.23 -4.23
C ASN A 183 -12.03 6.05 -3.54
N LEU A 184 -11.32 6.92 -4.29
CA LEU A 184 -10.29 7.80 -3.72
C LEU A 184 -10.88 8.83 -2.75
N ALA A 185 -12.04 9.43 -3.07
CA ALA A 185 -12.73 10.34 -2.17
C ALA A 185 -13.13 9.64 -0.86
N ALA A 186 -13.70 8.45 -0.96
CA ALA A 186 -14.09 7.66 0.21
C ALA A 186 -12.88 7.27 1.08
N ALA A 187 -11.76 6.90 0.46
CA ALA A 187 -10.51 6.66 1.19
C ALA A 187 -10.00 7.93 1.88
N ALA A 188 -10.14 9.10 1.24
CA ALA A 188 -9.69 10.37 1.79
C ALA A 188 -10.49 10.81 3.04
N GLU A 189 -11.72 10.38 3.18
CA GLU A 189 -12.53 10.62 4.39
C GLU A 189 -11.95 9.96 5.67
N THR A 190 -10.95 9.08 5.53
CA THR A 190 -10.19 8.54 6.67
C THR A 190 -9.28 9.60 7.31
N SER A 191 -8.88 10.62 6.57
CA SER A 191 -7.86 11.60 6.95
C SER A 191 -8.10 12.32 8.29
N PRO A 192 -9.34 12.68 8.70
CA PRO A 192 -9.58 13.30 10.00
C PRO A 192 -9.21 12.39 11.19
N HIS A 193 -9.33 11.05 11.03
CA HIS A 193 -8.95 10.09 12.07
C HIS A 193 -7.43 10.08 12.34
N TRP A 194 -6.64 10.52 11.34
CA TRP A 194 -5.18 10.61 11.44
C TRP A 194 -4.71 12.04 11.71
N GLY A 195 -5.61 12.94 12.06
CA GLY A 195 -5.29 14.34 12.41
C GLY A 195 -4.85 15.19 11.22
N PHE A 196 -5.30 14.85 9.99
CA PHE A 196 -5.05 15.69 8.82
C PHE A 196 -5.91 16.97 8.84
N ASP A 197 -5.24 18.06 8.58
CA ASP A 197 -5.81 19.39 8.39
C ASP A 197 -5.01 20.20 7.35
N ALA A 198 -5.34 21.45 7.17
CA ALA A 198 -4.67 22.33 6.22
C ALA A 198 -3.25 22.74 6.64
N ASP A 199 -2.88 22.56 7.90
CA ASP A 199 -1.56 22.86 8.47
C ASP A 199 -0.67 21.59 8.55
N THR A 200 -1.18 20.48 8.06
CA THR A 200 -0.45 19.21 7.99
C THR A 200 0.76 19.32 7.06
N VAL A 201 1.88 18.81 7.53
CA VAL A 201 3.06 18.51 6.71
C VAL A 201 3.19 16.98 6.64
N SER A 202 2.80 16.41 5.51
CA SER A 202 2.71 14.95 5.32
C SER A 202 3.95 14.41 4.61
N LEU A 203 4.51 13.29 5.10
CA LEU A 203 5.63 12.60 4.46
C LEU A 203 5.15 11.36 3.70
N THR A 204 5.54 11.24 2.43
CA THR A 204 5.21 10.11 1.56
C THR A 204 6.48 9.39 1.09
N PRO A 205 7.01 8.42 1.87
CA PRO A 205 8.21 7.66 1.49
C PRO A 205 7.87 6.39 0.68
N LEU A 206 6.61 6.06 0.54
CA LEU A 206 6.17 4.87 -0.19
C LEU A 206 6.11 5.15 -1.70
N PRO A 207 6.42 4.13 -2.54
CA PRO A 207 6.37 4.29 -3.99
C PRO A 207 4.96 4.63 -4.49
N MET A 208 4.87 5.52 -5.48
CA MET A 208 3.60 6.01 -6.05
C MET A 208 2.86 4.97 -6.90
N PHE A 209 3.49 3.87 -7.26
CA PHE A 209 2.83 2.74 -7.92
C PHE A 209 2.12 1.78 -6.93
N HIS A 210 2.14 2.11 -5.64
CA HIS A 210 1.32 1.46 -4.61
C HIS A 210 0.29 2.43 -4.05
N ILE A 211 -0.87 1.89 -3.67
CA ILE A 211 -1.95 2.70 -3.08
C ILE A 211 -1.50 3.39 -1.78
N GLY A 212 -0.61 2.77 -0.99
CA GLY A 212 -0.03 3.38 0.20
C GLY A 212 0.79 4.64 -0.12
N GLY A 213 1.41 4.75 -1.31
CA GLY A 213 2.14 5.94 -1.74
C GLY A 213 1.19 7.01 -2.32
N ILE A 214 0.57 6.70 -3.46
CA ILE A 214 -0.28 7.67 -4.17
C ILE A 214 -1.54 8.04 -3.37
N GLY A 215 -2.13 7.09 -2.65
CA GLY A 215 -3.28 7.34 -1.78
C GLY A 215 -2.91 8.26 -0.63
N TRP A 216 -1.78 8.02 0.05
CA TRP A 216 -1.33 8.89 1.15
C TRP A 216 -1.00 10.31 0.68
N ALA A 217 -0.32 10.46 -0.46
CA ALA A 217 -0.08 11.76 -1.07
C ALA A 217 -1.40 12.47 -1.39
N PHE A 218 -2.39 11.72 -1.91
CA PHE A 218 -3.72 12.26 -2.19
C PHE A 218 -4.45 12.70 -0.91
N LEU A 219 -4.31 11.98 0.23
CA LEU A 219 -4.87 12.41 1.53
C LEU A 219 -4.35 13.77 1.95
N GLY A 220 -3.05 14.02 1.83
CA GLY A 220 -2.47 15.34 2.11
C GLY A 220 -3.09 16.43 1.23
N LEU A 221 -3.11 16.21 -0.07
CA LEU A 221 -3.66 17.16 -1.04
C LEU A 221 -5.17 17.39 -0.88
N TRP A 222 -5.92 16.35 -0.50
CA TRP A 222 -7.35 16.43 -0.19
C TRP A 222 -7.66 17.45 0.92
N ASN A 223 -6.79 17.49 1.91
CA ASN A 223 -6.91 18.41 3.07
C ASN A 223 -6.24 19.78 2.85
N GLY A 224 -5.64 20.02 1.68
CA GLY A 224 -4.90 21.24 1.41
C GLY A 224 -3.55 21.32 2.14
N ALA A 225 -3.01 20.21 2.58
CA ALA A 225 -1.76 20.07 3.31
C ALA A 225 -0.51 20.22 2.41
N THR A 226 0.67 20.36 3.00
CA THR A 226 1.95 20.20 2.31
C THR A 226 2.32 18.73 2.30
N THR A 227 2.61 18.18 1.12
CA THR A 227 3.03 16.77 0.95
C THR A 227 4.48 16.71 0.52
N ILE A 228 5.34 16.09 1.33
CA ILE A 228 6.76 15.87 1.02
C ILE A 228 6.91 14.49 0.39
N LEU A 229 7.42 14.47 -0.84
CA LEU A 229 7.63 13.27 -1.62
C LEU A 229 9.09 12.80 -1.47
N VAL A 230 9.29 11.53 -1.15
CA VAL A 230 10.62 10.92 -0.99
C VAL A 230 10.88 9.99 -2.17
N GLY A 231 11.86 10.33 -3.00
CA GLY A 231 12.22 9.53 -4.18
C GLY A 231 12.90 8.21 -3.84
N GLU A 232 13.71 8.20 -2.75
CA GLU A 232 14.43 7.03 -2.27
C GLU A 232 14.42 7.00 -0.74
N PHE A 233 14.09 5.85 -0.17
CA PHE A 233 14.08 5.68 1.27
C PHE A 233 15.51 5.41 1.80
N VAL A 234 16.06 6.39 2.49
CA VAL A 234 17.32 6.28 3.25
C VAL A 234 16.98 6.64 4.71
N PRO A 235 17.15 5.73 5.67
CA PRO A 235 16.65 5.92 7.03
C PRO A 235 17.11 7.22 7.68
N GLU A 236 18.40 7.54 7.63
CA GLU A 236 18.96 8.78 8.21
C GLU A 236 18.34 10.02 7.58
N ALA A 237 18.22 10.07 6.25
CA ALA A 237 17.65 11.19 5.54
C ALA A 237 16.14 11.36 5.84
N VAL A 238 15.41 10.26 6.06
CA VAL A 238 14.00 10.30 6.46
C VAL A 238 13.85 10.83 7.88
N LEU A 239 14.73 10.43 8.80
CA LEU A 239 14.75 10.99 10.18
C LEU A 239 15.08 12.49 10.16
N ASP A 240 16.01 12.92 9.30
CA ASP A 240 16.32 14.35 9.10
C ASP A 240 15.10 15.13 8.59
N LEU A 241 14.33 14.57 7.63
CA LEU A 241 13.09 15.18 7.16
C LEU A 241 12.03 15.25 8.28
N LEU A 242 11.83 14.18 9.05
CA LEU A 242 10.88 14.16 10.17
C LEU A 242 11.14 15.28 11.16
N GLU A 243 12.41 15.52 11.48
CA GLU A 243 12.86 16.53 12.45
C GLU A 243 12.85 17.94 11.83
N HIS A 244 13.59 18.18 10.75
CA HIS A 244 13.84 19.52 10.23
C HIS A 244 12.68 20.12 9.44
N GLU A 245 11.93 19.30 8.70
CA GLU A 245 10.73 19.74 7.98
C GLU A 245 9.48 19.74 8.87
N ARG A 246 9.65 19.39 10.16
CA ARG A 246 8.57 19.35 11.16
C ARG A 246 7.36 18.58 10.68
N ILE A 247 7.62 17.37 10.15
CA ILE A 247 6.57 16.47 9.65
C ILE A 247 5.53 16.22 10.75
N THR A 248 4.27 16.33 10.42
CA THR A 248 3.17 16.07 11.35
C THR A 248 2.56 14.68 11.17
N ASN A 249 2.53 14.17 9.94
CA ASN A 249 1.90 12.89 9.60
C ASN A 249 2.78 12.12 8.61
N ALA A 250 2.98 10.84 8.86
CA ALA A 250 3.76 9.98 7.97
C ALA A 250 3.12 8.61 7.80
N ILE A 251 3.50 7.89 6.74
CA ILE A 251 3.15 6.49 6.54
C ILE A 251 4.40 5.66 6.30
N PHE A 252 4.49 4.51 6.95
CA PHE A 252 5.60 3.58 6.77
C PHE A 252 5.11 2.14 6.67
N VAL A 253 5.89 1.28 6.04
CA VAL A 253 5.73 -0.16 6.21
C VAL A 253 6.54 -0.64 7.41
N PRO A 254 6.20 -1.78 8.03
CA PRO A 254 6.89 -2.27 9.22
C PRO A 254 8.42 -2.35 9.10
N THR A 255 8.93 -2.76 7.94
CA THR A 255 10.38 -2.78 7.70
C THR A 255 11.03 -1.41 7.70
N MET A 256 10.34 -0.37 7.22
CA MET A 256 10.83 1.01 7.31
C MET A 256 10.87 1.46 8.77
N LEU A 257 9.84 1.19 9.56
CA LEU A 257 9.84 1.50 11.00
C LEU A 257 11.00 0.81 11.73
N GLN A 258 11.26 -0.45 11.40
CA GLN A 258 12.40 -1.20 11.95
C GLN A 258 13.71 -0.54 11.60
N MET A 259 13.92 -0.18 10.32
CA MET A 259 15.15 0.49 9.88
C MET A 259 15.33 1.86 10.51
N LEU A 260 14.27 2.66 10.61
CA LEU A 260 14.30 3.98 11.24
C LEU A 260 14.64 3.89 12.74
N ALA A 261 13.99 2.98 13.47
CA ALA A 261 14.23 2.79 14.89
C ALA A 261 15.62 2.19 15.21
N ALA A 262 16.27 1.55 14.22
CA ALA A 262 17.60 0.99 14.36
C ALA A 262 18.73 2.01 14.12
N VAL A 263 18.45 3.20 13.59
CA VAL A 263 19.46 4.24 13.40
C VAL A 263 19.97 4.72 14.75
N PRO A 264 21.29 4.74 14.99
CA PRO A 264 21.85 5.25 16.23
C PRO A 264 21.40 6.69 16.52
N GLY A 265 20.92 6.94 17.73
CA GLY A 265 20.43 8.27 18.14
C GLY A 265 19.03 8.62 17.62
N ALA A 266 18.28 7.70 16.98
CA ALA A 266 16.95 7.99 16.46
C ALA A 266 15.94 8.39 17.55
N ALA A 267 16.02 7.75 18.73
CA ALA A 267 15.11 8.02 19.84
C ALA A 267 15.39 9.36 20.57
N GLU A 268 16.58 9.94 20.38
CA GLU A 268 17.03 11.21 20.94
C GLU A 268 16.67 12.43 20.07
N ARG A 269 16.20 12.20 18.84
CA ARG A 269 15.81 13.26 17.90
C ARG A 269 14.51 13.98 18.33
N ASP A 270 14.34 15.21 17.85
CA ASP A 270 13.13 16.01 18.10
C ASP A 270 12.02 15.71 17.07
N PHE A 271 11.07 14.89 17.49
CA PHE A 271 9.85 14.61 16.72
C PHE A 271 8.61 15.28 17.32
N ALA A 272 8.74 16.37 18.06
CA ALA A 272 7.63 17.03 18.74
C ALA A 272 6.52 17.55 17.80
N ALA A 273 6.82 17.75 16.50
CA ALA A 273 5.83 18.11 15.51
C ALA A 273 5.00 16.91 15.02
N LEU A 274 5.53 15.68 15.17
CA LEU A 274 4.91 14.47 14.65
C LEU A 274 3.66 14.10 15.46
N ARG A 275 2.50 14.17 14.82
CA ARG A 275 1.20 13.86 15.41
C ARG A 275 0.89 12.37 15.27
N SER A 276 1.10 11.84 14.06
CA SER A 276 0.75 10.46 13.77
C SER A 276 1.63 9.77 12.73
N ILE A 277 1.77 8.47 12.89
CA ILE A 277 2.32 7.57 11.89
C ILE A 277 1.29 6.48 11.60
N ALA A 278 0.87 6.37 10.33
CA ALA A 278 0.16 5.20 9.84
C ALA A 278 1.18 4.11 9.45
N TYR A 279 0.88 2.86 9.76
CA TYR A 279 1.68 1.73 9.30
C TYR A 279 0.80 0.59 8.78
N GLY A 280 1.29 -0.17 7.82
CA GLY A 280 0.51 -1.26 7.23
C GLY A 280 1.18 -1.93 6.04
N ALA A 281 0.38 -2.50 5.15
CA ALA A 281 0.76 -3.28 3.97
C ALA A 281 1.38 -4.66 4.27
N SER A 282 1.86 -4.91 5.47
CA SER A 282 2.33 -6.21 5.96
C SER A 282 2.14 -6.32 7.48
N PRO A 283 2.13 -7.54 8.04
CA PRO A 283 2.13 -7.72 9.48
C PRO A 283 3.33 -7.03 10.14
N ILE A 284 3.14 -6.48 11.35
CA ILE A 284 4.18 -5.91 12.18
C ILE A 284 4.39 -6.82 13.40
N THR A 285 5.63 -7.03 13.80
CA THR A 285 5.93 -7.79 15.01
C THR A 285 5.90 -6.89 16.24
N THR A 286 5.52 -7.43 17.41
CA THR A 286 5.47 -6.68 18.66
C THR A 286 6.80 -5.97 18.99
N PRO A 287 8.00 -6.56 18.80
CA PRO A 287 9.26 -5.86 19.02
C PRO A 287 9.45 -4.61 18.14
N VAL A 288 9.11 -4.70 16.85
CA VAL A 288 9.22 -3.56 15.91
C VAL A 288 8.24 -2.46 16.30
N LEU A 289 7.00 -2.80 16.64
CA LEU A 289 5.99 -1.85 17.08
C LEU A 289 6.39 -1.15 18.37
N THR A 290 6.90 -1.90 19.35
CA THR A 290 7.39 -1.35 20.63
C THR A 290 8.57 -0.40 20.42
N ALA A 291 9.50 -0.75 19.53
CA ALA A 291 10.61 0.13 19.17
C ALA A 291 10.11 1.42 18.51
N ALA A 292 9.16 1.34 17.58
CA ALA A 292 8.58 2.51 16.93
C ALA A 292 7.87 3.45 17.92
N LEU A 293 7.06 2.90 18.85
CA LEU A 293 6.41 3.67 19.92
C LEU A 293 7.42 4.45 20.79
N ARG A 294 8.52 3.81 21.15
CA ARG A 294 9.60 4.43 21.95
C ARG A 294 10.34 5.52 21.18
N THR A 295 10.61 5.29 19.89
CA THR A 295 11.38 6.19 19.06
C THR A 295 10.59 7.44 18.71
N PHE A 296 9.37 7.28 18.19
CA PHE A 296 8.61 8.42 17.63
C PHE A 296 7.70 9.12 18.62
N ARG A 297 7.24 8.45 19.67
CA ARG A 297 6.41 9.03 20.75
C ARG A 297 5.20 9.81 20.23
N CYS A 298 4.57 9.32 19.19
CA CYS A 298 3.36 9.87 18.55
C CYS A 298 2.28 8.79 18.45
N ASP A 299 1.10 9.18 17.96
CA ASP A 299 0.02 8.24 17.69
C ASP A 299 0.41 7.28 16.56
N LEU A 300 0.31 5.97 16.80
CA LEU A 300 0.48 4.97 15.76
C LEU A 300 -0.89 4.42 15.35
N PHE A 301 -1.10 4.31 14.04
CA PHE A 301 -2.30 3.71 13.45
C PHE A 301 -1.91 2.49 12.62
N GLY A 302 -2.32 1.30 13.06
CA GLY A 302 -2.21 0.10 12.25
C GLY A 302 -3.31 0.09 11.18
N VAL A 303 -2.96 -0.09 9.91
CA VAL A 303 -3.92 0.00 8.81
C VAL A 303 -3.88 -1.27 7.97
N TYR A 304 -5.01 -1.97 7.90
CA TYR A 304 -5.22 -3.07 6.96
C TYR A 304 -6.06 -2.62 5.79
N GLY A 305 -5.62 -3.00 4.61
CA GLY A 305 -6.30 -2.75 3.34
C GLY A 305 -5.50 -3.32 2.17
N LEU A 306 -6.09 -3.22 1.01
CA LEU A 306 -5.63 -3.80 -0.25
C LEU A 306 -5.59 -2.71 -1.33
N THR A 307 -4.98 -3.00 -2.46
CA THR A 307 -5.17 -2.16 -3.66
C THR A 307 -6.64 -2.14 -4.07
N GLU A 308 -7.31 -3.28 -3.95
CA GLU A 308 -8.73 -3.50 -4.22
C GLU A 308 -9.67 -2.71 -3.28
N THR A 309 -9.17 -2.26 -2.13
CA THR A 309 -9.91 -1.38 -1.20
C THR A 309 -9.45 0.07 -1.24
N THR A 310 -8.64 0.46 -2.23
CA THR A 310 -8.12 1.84 -2.36
C THR A 310 -7.48 2.35 -1.05
N GLY A 311 -6.78 1.48 -0.33
CA GLY A 311 -6.16 1.78 0.97
C GLY A 311 -6.87 1.14 2.16
N GLY A 312 -6.82 1.81 3.31
CA GLY A 312 -7.27 1.28 4.60
C GLY A 312 -8.78 1.09 4.71
N VAL A 313 -9.17 -0.01 5.33
CA VAL A 313 -10.58 -0.37 5.63
C VAL A 313 -10.74 -0.85 7.07
N VAL A 314 -9.67 -1.32 7.70
CA VAL A 314 -9.64 -1.73 9.11
C VAL A 314 -8.48 -1.01 9.78
N GLN A 315 -8.65 -0.57 11.01
CA GLN A 315 -7.67 0.23 11.73
C GLN A 315 -7.51 -0.22 13.17
N LEU A 316 -6.26 -0.35 13.61
CA LEU A 316 -5.87 -0.42 15.00
C LEU A 316 -5.57 0.99 15.50
N ASP A 317 -6.36 1.45 16.47
CA ASP A 317 -6.26 2.82 16.97
C ASP A 317 -5.07 3.02 17.92
N PRO A 318 -4.58 4.27 18.11
CA PRO A 318 -3.46 4.55 19.00
C PRO A 318 -3.67 4.02 20.42
N GLY A 319 -4.89 4.15 20.95
CA GLY A 319 -5.25 3.67 22.29
C GLY A 319 -5.16 2.15 22.47
N ASP A 320 -5.08 1.38 21.39
CA ASP A 320 -4.97 -0.09 21.42
C ASP A 320 -3.52 -0.58 21.36
N HIS A 321 -2.56 0.33 21.21
CA HIS A 321 -1.13 0.04 21.22
C HIS A 321 -0.61 0.04 22.67
N ASP A 322 -0.77 -1.08 23.37
CA ASP A 322 -0.51 -1.23 24.83
C ASP A 322 0.52 -2.34 25.13
N PRO A 323 1.82 -2.16 24.71
CA PRO A 323 2.84 -3.18 24.93
C PRO A 323 3.14 -3.36 26.44
N GLY A 324 3.00 -4.60 26.92
CA GLY A 324 3.15 -4.96 28.34
C GLY A 324 1.94 -4.60 29.20
N GLY A 325 0.87 -4.09 28.64
CA GLY A 325 -0.39 -3.77 29.35
C GLY A 325 -1.49 -4.82 29.14
N PRO A 326 -2.69 -4.58 29.70
CA PRO A 326 -3.78 -5.54 29.64
C PRO A 326 -4.34 -5.79 28.24
N ARG A 327 -4.05 -4.89 27.29
CA ARG A 327 -4.48 -5.01 25.88
C ARG A 327 -3.36 -5.42 24.93
N GLU A 328 -2.24 -5.93 25.43
CA GLU A 328 -1.11 -6.35 24.61
C GLU A 328 -1.50 -7.33 23.48
N HIS A 329 -2.50 -8.17 23.69
CA HIS A 329 -3.02 -9.08 22.68
C HIS A 329 -3.53 -8.36 21.41
N LEU A 330 -3.99 -7.10 21.52
CA LEU A 330 -4.45 -6.30 20.39
C LEU A 330 -3.32 -5.86 19.44
N LEU A 331 -2.07 -5.90 19.90
CA LEU A 331 -0.91 -5.59 19.02
C LEU A 331 -0.80 -6.54 17.82
N ARG A 332 -1.48 -7.70 17.88
CA ARG A 332 -1.58 -8.68 16.78
C ARG A 332 -2.83 -8.51 15.93
N SER A 333 -3.74 -7.64 16.35
CA SER A 333 -4.96 -7.35 15.61
C SER A 333 -4.68 -6.36 14.47
N ALA A 334 -5.44 -6.48 13.38
CA ALA A 334 -5.52 -5.45 12.35
C ALA A 334 -6.40 -4.26 12.81
N GLY A 335 -7.08 -4.39 13.95
CA GLY A 335 -7.99 -3.39 14.50
C GLY A 335 -9.46 -3.66 14.18
N ARG A 336 -10.24 -2.59 14.11
CA ARG A 336 -11.68 -2.63 13.82
C ARG A 336 -12.00 -2.02 12.46
N PRO A 337 -13.10 -2.44 11.80
CA PRO A 337 -13.53 -1.81 10.56
C PRO A 337 -13.82 -0.32 10.79
N LEU A 338 -13.43 0.50 9.80
CA LEU A 338 -13.78 1.91 9.78
C LEU A 338 -15.32 2.08 9.75
N PRO A 339 -15.89 3.20 10.23
CA PRO A 339 -17.33 3.34 10.44
C PRO A 339 -18.22 3.10 9.21
N TRP A 340 -17.68 3.23 8.02
CA TRP A 340 -18.38 3.02 6.74
C TRP A 340 -18.05 1.67 6.08
N VAL A 341 -17.35 0.79 6.78
CA VAL A 341 -16.95 -0.52 6.27
C VAL A 341 -17.79 -1.60 6.96
N ASP A 342 -18.51 -2.37 6.16
CA ASP A 342 -19.05 -3.63 6.59
C ASP A 342 -17.97 -4.71 6.47
N LEU A 343 -17.74 -5.45 7.52
CA LEU A 343 -16.82 -6.57 7.58
C LEU A 343 -17.56 -7.82 8.05
N ARG A 344 -17.29 -8.95 7.43
CA ARG A 344 -17.69 -10.26 7.92
C ARG A 344 -16.60 -11.28 7.68
N ILE A 345 -16.54 -12.27 8.54
CA ILE A 345 -15.80 -13.50 8.31
C ILE A 345 -16.75 -14.48 7.64
N ALA A 346 -16.37 -14.95 6.46
CA ALA A 346 -17.23 -15.80 5.65
C ALA A 346 -16.63 -17.20 5.47
N GLU A 347 -17.50 -18.20 5.41
CA GLU A 347 -17.15 -19.52 4.89
C GLU A 347 -16.73 -19.36 3.43
N PRO A 348 -15.51 -19.79 3.03
CA PRO A 348 -15.02 -19.56 1.66
C PRO A 348 -15.90 -20.16 0.56
N GLU A 349 -16.53 -21.31 0.81
CA GLU A 349 -17.33 -22.02 -0.19
C GLU A 349 -18.76 -21.49 -0.31
N THR A 350 -19.41 -21.22 0.81
CA THR A 350 -20.84 -20.88 0.85
C THR A 350 -21.08 -19.37 0.99
N GLY A 351 -20.08 -18.61 1.46
CA GLY A 351 -20.23 -17.21 1.83
C GLY A 351 -21.04 -16.98 3.12
N GLY A 352 -21.41 -18.05 3.84
CA GLY A 352 -22.11 -17.96 5.12
C GLY A 352 -21.25 -17.26 6.18
N ALA A 353 -21.88 -16.45 7.05
CA ALA A 353 -21.15 -15.77 8.12
C ALA A 353 -20.67 -16.76 9.18
N ARG A 354 -19.44 -16.58 9.65
CA ARG A 354 -18.85 -17.30 10.77
C ARG A 354 -19.13 -16.57 12.08
N ALA A 355 -19.16 -17.31 13.19
CA ALA A 355 -19.28 -16.74 14.53
C ALA A 355 -17.97 -16.05 14.97
N ALA A 356 -18.04 -15.25 16.04
CA ALA A 356 -16.86 -14.64 16.66
C ALA A 356 -15.87 -15.74 17.09
N GLY A 357 -14.58 -15.52 16.80
CA GLY A 357 -13.49 -16.46 17.05
C GLY A 357 -13.31 -17.55 15.98
N GLU A 358 -14.28 -17.76 15.08
CA GLU A 358 -14.17 -18.73 14.00
C GLU A 358 -13.41 -18.14 12.81
N VAL A 359 -12.42 -18.89 12.30
CA VAL A 359 -11.62 -18.49 11.15
C VAL A 359 -12.39 -18.72 9.85
N GLY A 360 -12.29 -17.76 8.93
CA GLY A 360 -12.84 -17.83 7.59
C GLY A 360 -12.20 -16.78 6.68
N GLU A 361 -12.80 -16.52 5.53
CA GLU A 361 -12.36 -15.48 4.60
C GLU A 361 -12.86 -14.11 5.07
N VAL A 362 -11.97 -13.11 5.09
CA VAL A 362 -12.34 -11.72 5.35
C VAL A 362 -13.06 -11.16 4.13
N TRP A 363 -14.33 -10.82 4.29
CA TRP A 363 -15.12 -10.13 3.27
C TRP A 363 -15.43 -8.71 3.70
N LEU A 364 -15.29 -7.77 2.76
CA LEU A 364 -15.43 -6.34 3.02
C LEU A 364 -16.43 -5.73 2.04
N ARG A 365 -17.23 -4.79 2.52
CA ARG A 365 -18.08 -3.95 1.67
C ARG A 365 -17.94 -2.50 2.12
N ALA A 366 -17.48 -1.62 1.21
CA ALA A 366 -17.20 -0.23 1.51
C ALA A 366 -17.22 0.61 0.22
N PRO A 367 -17.46 1.94 0.31
CA PRO A 367 -17.47 2.82 -0.85
C PRO A 367 -16.09 2.97 -1.53
N ASN A 368 -15.01 2.63 -0.85
CA ASN A 368 -13.65 2.63 -1.39
C ASN A 368 -13.21 1.29 -2.00
N VAL A 369 -14.10 0.30 -2.11
CA VAL A 369 -13.85 -0.95 -2.86
C VAL A 369 -13.81 -0.67 -4.36
N MET A 370 -12.86 -1.26 -5.06
CA MET A 370 -12.60 -1.10 -6.50
C MET A 370 -13.84 -1.32 -7.37
N ALA A 371 -13.84 -0.76 -8.58
CA ALA A 371 -14.86 -1.06 -9.58
C ALA A 371 -14.69 -2.45 -10.21
N GLY A 372 -13.51 -3.04 -10.14
CA GLY A 372 -13.19 -4.35 -10.69
C GLY A 372 -11.77 -4.41 -11.24
N TYR A 373 -11.48 -5.48 -11.98
CA TYR A 373 -10.21 -5.66 -12.69
C TYR A 373 -10.36 -5.33 -14.18
N PHE A 374 -9.43 -4.54 -14.71
CA PHE A 374 -9.45 -4.10 -16.10
C PHE A 374 -9.43 -5.29 -17.08
N GLY A 375 -10.43 -5.37 -17.94
CA GLY A 375 -10.53 -6.42 -18.96
C GLY A 375 -10.65 -7.84 -18.41
N ARG A 376 -10.99 -8.02 -17.12
CA ARG A 376 -11.06 -9.30 -16.43
C ARG A 376 -12.44 -9.52 -15.76
N PRO A 377 -13.52 -9.69 -16.52
CA PRO A 377 -14.86 -9.81 -15.93
C PRO A 377 -15.03 -11.06 -15.06
N ALA A 378 -14.40 -12.19 -15.44
CA ALA A 378 -14.47 -13.42 -14.64
C ALA A 378 -13.77 -13.28 -13.28
N GLU A 379 -12.57 -12.70 -13.25
CA GLU A 379 -11.83 -12.45 -12.01
C GLU A 379 -12.50 -11.37 -11.16
N THR A 380 -13.15 -10.40 -11.80
CA THR A 380 -13.98 -9.39 -11.09
C THR A 380 -15.16 -10.06 -10.41
N ALA A 381 -15.90 -10.91 -11.11
CA ALA A 381 -17.05 -11.64 -10.56
C ALA A 381 -16.62 -12.66 -9.46
N ALA A 382 -15.41 -13.19 -9.54
CA ALA A 382 -14.85 -14.05 -8.49
C ALA A 382 -14.45 -13.26 -7.23
N ALA A 383 -14.04 -12.00 -7.38
CA ALA A 383 -13.62 -11.14 -6.27
C ALA A 383 -14.76 -10.30 -5.68
N LEU A 384 -15.72 -9.87 -6.50
CA LEU A 384 -16.84 -9.02 -6.10
C LEU A 384 -18.15 -9.78 -6.24
N THR A 385 -18.87 -9.93 -5.15
CA THR A 385 -20.20 -10.55 -5.16
C THR A 385 -21.25 -9.57 -5.74
N PRO A 386 -22.40 -10.07 -6.26
CA PRO A 386 -23.45 -9.21 -6.80
C PRO A 386 -24.03 -8.21 -5.78
N ASP A 387 -23.97 -8.51 -4.48
CA ASP A 387 -24.40 -7.66 -3.38
C ASP A 387 -23.28 -6.76 -2.81
N GLY A 388 -22.14 -6.67 -3.54
CA GLY A 388 -21.07 -5.68 -3.30
C GLY A 388 -20.02 -6.06 -2.27
N TRP A 389 -19.92 -7.33 -1.88
CA TRP A 389 -18.82 -7.79 -1.02
C TRP A 389 -17.56 -8.08 -1.84
N LEU A 390 -16.45 -7.57 -1.36
CA LEU A 390 -15.12 -7.96 -1.82
C LEU A 390 -14.64 -9.19 -1.04
N ARG A 391 -14.34 -10.26 -1.75
CA ARG A 391 -13.60 -11.43 -1.27
C ARG A 391 -12.12 -11.09 -1.27
N THR A 392 -11.52 -10.92 -0.10
CA THR A 392 -10.13 -10.44 -0.01
C THR A 392 -9.11 -11.53 -0.32
N GLY A 393 -9.48 -12.78 -0.15
CA GLY A 393 -8.57 -13.92 -0.16
C GLY A 393 -7.67 -13.99 1.08
N ASP A 394 -7.86 -13.10 2.04
CA ASP A 394 -7.17 -13.13 3.33
C ASP A 394 -8.00 -13.91 4.34
N GLY A 395 -7.36 -14.78 5.12
CA GLY A 395 -7.96 -15.50 6.23
C GLY A 395 -7.92 -14.68 7.51
N GLY A 396 -8.91 -14.85 8.37
CA GLY A 396 -8.95 -14.17 9.65
C GLY A 396 -10.18 -14.54 10.49
N TYR A 397 -10.25 -13.98 11.68
CA TYR A 397 -11.41 -14.05 12.56
C TYR A 397 -11.63 -12.70 13.23
N VAL A 398 -12.83 -12.48 13.68
CA VAL A 398 -13.19 -11.31 14.51
C VAL A 398 -13.48 -11.81 15.92
N ASP A 399 -12.91 -11.17 16.93
CA ASP A 399 -13.19 -11.48 18.32
C ASP A 399 -14.54 -10.91 18.79
N GLU A 400 -14.95 -11.22 20.03
CA GLU A 400 -16.20 -10.72 20.62
C GLU A 400 -16.24 -9.19 20.75
N ALA A 401 -15.08 -8.53 20.80
CA ALA A 401 -14.95 -7.08 20.87
C ALA A 401 -14.91 -6.40 19.48
N GLY A 402 -14.97 -7.18 18.39
CA GLY A 402 -15.01 -6.68 17.01
C GLY A 402 -13.64 -6.41 16.39
N TYR A 403 -12.54 -6.87 16.99
CA TYR A 403 -11.20 -6.76 16.42
C TYR A 403 -10.93 -7.87 15.42
N LEU A 404 -10.41 -7.48 14.25
CA LEU A 404 -9.98 -8.41 13.20
C LEU A 404 -8.57 -8.91 13.48
N PHE A 405 -8.41 -10.22 13.50
CA PHE A 405 -7.11 -10.90 13.53
C PHE A 405 -6.91 -11.61 12.21
N LEU A 406 -5.88 -11.18 11.46
CA LEU A 406 -5.50 -11.83 10.21
C LEU A 406 -4.66 -13.07 10.52
N THR A 407 -4.96 -14.18 9.85
CA THR A 407 -4.22 -15.42 10.02
C THR A 407 -3.16 -15.61 8.93
N ASP A 408 -3.55 -15.63 7.69
CA ASP A 408 -2.71 -15.58 6.49
C ASP A 408 -3.63 -15.53 5.26
N ARG A 409 -3.08 -15.52 4.05
CA ARG A 409 -3.92 -15.76 2.89
C ARG A 409 -4.43 -17.20 2.92
N ILE A 410 -5.68 -17.41 2.58
CA ILE A 410 -6.30 -18.75 2.56
C ILE A 410 -5.44 -19.75 1.75
N LYS A 411 -4.84 -19.30 0.66
CA LYS A 411 -3.92 -20.09 -0.18
C LYS A 411 -2.54 -20.35 0.42
N ASP A 412 -2.15 -19.63 1.48
CA ASP A 412 -0.85 -19.76 2.14
C ASP A 412 -0.96 -20.54 3.47
N MET A 413 -2.19 -20.85 3.90
CA MET A 413 -2.47 -21.72 5.04
C MET A 413 -1.88 -23.11 4.78
N ILE A 414 -1.19 -23.64 5.77
CA ILE A 414 -0.54 -24.95 5.70
C ILE A 414 -1.47 -26.00 6.27
N VAL A 415 -1.78 -27.04 5.51
CA VAL A 415 -2.58 -28.17 6.00
C VAL A 415 -1.67 -29.30 6.40
N SER A 416 -1.32 -29.39 7.69
CA SER A 416 -0.40 -30.38 8.22
C SER A 416 -1.14 -31.46 8.99
N GLY A 417 -1.25 -32.66 8.40
CA GLY A 417 -1.93 -33.80 9.04
C GLY A 417 -3.41 -33.59 9.31
N GLY A 418 -4.09 -32.78 8.48
CA GLY A 418 -5.50 -32.43 8.65
C GLY A 418 -5.74 -31.21 9.57
N GLU A 419 -4.69 -30.64 10.16
CA GLU A 419 -4.76 -29.45 11.00
C GLU A 419 -4.30 -28.23 10.21
N ASN A 420 -5.03 -27.11 10.38
CA ASN A 420 -4.68 -25.85 9.76
C ASN A 420 -3.59 -25.13 10.58
N VAL A 421 -2.47 -24.83 9.96
CA VAL A 421 -1.40 -24.03 10.54
C VAL A 421 -1.29 -22.74 9.77
N TYR A 422 -1.42 -21.63 10.47
CA TYR A 422 -1.29 -20.30 9.90
C TYR A 422 0.15 -19.82 10.05
N PRO A 423 0.87 -19.60 8.93
CA PRO A 423 2.26 -19.17 8.96
C PRO A 423 2.55 -18.01 9.88
N VAL A 424 1.69 -16.99 9.90
CA VAL A 424 1.88 -15.78 10.71
C VAL A 424 1.98 -16.11 12.21
N GLU A 425 1.25 -17.09 12.68
CA GLU A 425 1.26 -17.50 14.09
C GLU A 425 2.61 -18.11 14.50
N VAL A 426 3.20 -18.87 13.59
CA VAL A 426 4.53 -19.49 13.78
C VAL A 426 5.62 -18.44 13.63
N GLU A 427 5.48 -17.53 12.64
CA GLU A 427 6.39 -16.39 12.42
C GLU A 427 6.47 -15.51 13.67
N GLU A 428 5.32 -15.20 14.26
CA GLU A 428 5.26 -14.35 15.45
C GLU A 428 5.89 -15.00 16.69
N ALA A 429 5.67 -16.29 16.88
CA ALA A 429 6.30 -17.01 17.98
C ALA A 429 7.82 -17.05 17.86
N LEU A 430 8.34 -17.28 16.64
CA LEU A 430 9.78 -17.32 16.39
C LEU A 430 10.43 -15.92 16.42
N ALA A 431 9.74 -14.88 15.97
CA ALA A 431 10.22 -13.51 15.97
C ALA A 431 10.50 -12.96 17.38
N GLN A 432 9.92 -13.54 18.43
CA GLN A 432 10.19 -13.17 19.82
C GLN A 432 11.55 -13.67 20.33
N HIS A 433 12.20 -14.57 19.59
CA HIS A 433 13.51 -15.05 20.00
C HIS A 433 14.58 -13.96 19.78
N PRO A 434 15.47 -13.68 20.78
CA PRO A 434 16.45 -12.59 20.71
C PRO A 434 17.39 -12.64 19.50
N ALA A 435 17.72 -13.85 19.02
CA ALA A 435 18.61 -14.04 17.87
C ALA A 435 17.92 -13.84 16.50
N VAL A 436 16.59 -13.77 16.44
CA VAL A 436 15.85 -13.67 15.19
C VAL A 436 15.68 -12.20 14.78
N ALA A 437 16.17 -11.85 13.58
CA ALA A 437 15.93 -10.57 12.95
C ALA A 437 14.65 -10.60 12.14
N GLU A 438 14.49 -11.64 11.26
CA GLU A 438 13.33 -11.84 10.43
C GLU A 438 13.02 -13.34 10.32
N VAL A 439 11.75 -13.67 10.08
CA VAL A 439 11.31 -15.03 9.84
C VAL A 439 10.16 -15.06 8.85
N ALA A 440 10.15 -16.09 7.99
CA ALA A 440 9.03 -16.42 7.13
C ALA A 440 8.73 -17.92 7.22
N VAL A 441 7.46 -18.26 7.21
CA VAL A 441 7.00 -19.66 7.32
C VAL A 441 6.22 -20.03 6.06
N ILE A 442 6.54 -21.22 5.54
CA ILE A 442 5.90 -21.81 4.35
C ILE A 442 5.48 -23.25 4.61
N GLY A 443 4.45 -23.70 3.91
CA GLY A 443 4.15 -25.12 3.76
C GLY A 443 5.08 -25.73 2.74
N VAL A 444 5.61 -26.90 3.06
CA VAL A 444 6.39 -27.73 2.13
C VAL A 444 5.80 -29.14 2.07
N PRO A 445 5.83 -29.83 0.92
CA PRO A 445 5.28 -31.17 0.77
C PRO A 445 5.89 -32.17 1.78
N HIS A 446 5.06 -33.06 2.31
CA HIS A 446 5.50 -34.10 3.25
C HIS A 446 4.69 -35.38 3.05
N GLU A 447 5.37 -36.53 2.89
CA GLU A 447 4.74 -37.81 2.56
C GLU A 447 3.64 -38.24 3.54
N ARG A 448 3.85 -38.01 4.83
CA ARG A 448 2.93 -38.45 5.88
C ARG A 448 1.83 -37.43 6.21
N TRP A 449 2.12 -36.14 6.07
CA TRP A 449 1.28 -35.06 6.59
C TRP A 449 0.61 -34.21 5.49
N GLY A 450 0.86 -34.52 4.21
CA GLY A 450 0.48 -33.71 3.07
C GLY A 450 1.41 -32.50 2.94
N GLU A 451 1.32 -31.60 3.90
CA GLU A 451 2.27 -30.49 4.08
C GLU A 451 2.88 -30.50 5.49
N THR A 452 4.01 -29.85 5.64
CA THR A 452 4.63 -29.57 6.94
C THR A 452 5.16 -28.16 7.00
N VAL A 453 5.30 -27.66 8.23
CA VAL A 453 5.75 -26.30 8.53
C VAL A 453 7.25 -26.19 8.35
N LYS A 454 7.71 -25.25 7.51
CA LYS A 454 9.12 -24.90 7.33
C LYS A 454 9.32 -23.41 7.64
N ALA A 455 10.25 -23.11 8.55
CA ALA A 455 10.64 -21.75 8.90
C ALA A 455 11.95 -21.36 8.19
N LEU A 456 11.99 -20.14 7.66
CA LEU A 456 13.16 -19.52 7.04
C LEU A 456 13.53 -18.31 7.91
N VAL A 457 14.71 -18.34 8.52
CA VAL A 457 15.12 -17.40 9.58
C VAL A 457 16.32 -16.61 9.13
N VAL A 458 16.24 -15.29 9.30
CA VAL A 458 17.36 -14.36 9.24
C VAL A 458 17.78 -14.06 10.67
N CYS A 459 19.03 -14.34 11.01
CA CYS A 459 19.57 -14.03 12.33
C CYS A 459 19.99 -12.56 12.45
N ARG A 460 19.99 -12.03 13.67
CA ARG A 460 20.62 -10.74 13.96
C ARG A 460 22.13 -10.84 13.80
N ASP A 461 22.76 -9.73 13.43
CA ASP A 461 24.22 -9.67 13.28
C ASP A 461 24.92 -10.14 14.56
N GLY A 462 25.84 -11.12 14.38
CA GLY A 462 26.62 -11.70 15.47
C GLY A 462 25.85 -12.68 16.38
N ALA A 463 24.55 -12.88 16.19
CA ALA A 463 23.78 -13.86 16.93
C ALA A 463 24.01 -15.27 16.38
N GLN A 464 24.16 -16.24 17.28
CA GLN A 464 24.23 -17.67 16.96
C GLN A 464 23.05 -18.38 17.62
N VAL A 465 22.30 -19.09 16.84
CA VAL A 465 21.17 -19.92 17.29
C VAL A 465 21.06 -21.10 16.34
N ASP A 466 20.71 -22.28 16.84
CA ASP A 466 20.45 -23.42 16.01
C ASP A 466 18.93 -23.71 15.88
N ALA A 467 18.61 -24.67 15.00
CA ALA A 467 17.23 -25.03 14.72
C ALA A 467 16.53 -25.67 15.93
N GLU A 468 17.26 -26.43 16.74
CA GLU A 468 16.70 -27.12 17.90
C GLU A 468 16.32 -26.11 18.99
N GLU A 469 17.15 -25.11 19.23
CA GLU A 469 16.91 -24.02 20.16
C GLU A 469 15.66 -23.21 19.76
N LEU A 470 15.53 -22.84 18.48
CA LEU A 470 14.37 -22.11 17.98
C LEU A 470 13.06 -22.94 18.08
N VAL A 471 13.11 -24.22 17.77
CA VAL A 471 11.95 -25.10 17.91
C VAL A 471 11.61 -25.31 19.39
N ALA A 472 12.61 -25.45 20.26
CA ALA A 472 12.39 -25.55 21.71
C ALA A 472 11.77 -24.26 22.28
N PHE A 473 12.23 -23.10 21.83
CA PHE A 473 11.64 -21.80 22.18
C PHE A 473 10.19 -21.69 21.74
N ALA A 474 9.86 -22.11 20.50
CA ALA A 474 8.49 -22.11 19.98
C ALA A 474 7.59 -23.12 20.70
N ARG A 475 8.12 -24.23 21.19
CA ARG A 475 7.36 -25.30 21.89
C ARG A 475 6.64 -24.81 23.15
N GLY A 476 7.19 -23.81 23.82
CA GLY A 476 6.53 -23.17 24.95
C GLY A 476 5.39 -22.20 24.58
N ARG A 477 5.17 -21.96 23.28
CA ARG A 477 4.26 -20.94 22.74
C ARG A 477 3.24 -21.46 21.75
N LEU A 478 3.54 -22.60 21.10
CA LEU A 478 2.73 -23.16 20.04
C LEU A 478 2.34 -24.61 20.32
N ALA A 479 1.18 -25.03 19.81
CA ALA A 479 0.78 -26.44 19.80
C ALA A 479 1.76 -27.26 18.97
N GLY A 480 1.96 -28.54 19.32
CA GLY A 480 2.97 -29.40 18.73
C GLY A 480 2.86 -29.58 17.19
N TYR A 481 1.65 -29.56 16.64
CA TYR A 481 1.43 -29.67 15.19
C TYR A 481 1.80 -28.38 14.43
N LYS A 482 1.89 -27.23 15.09
CA LYS A 482 2.30 -25.94 14.54
C LYS A 482 3.81 -25.73 14.51
N LEU A 483 4.56 -26.55 15.24
CA LEU A 483 6.01 -26.39 15.34
C LEU A 483 6.67 -26.67 13.98
N PRO A 484 7.67 -25.84 13.56
CA PRO A 484 8.45 -26.09 12.38
C PRO A 484 9.14 -27.46 12.45
N ARG A 485 8.93 -28.29 11.44
CA ARG A 485 9.64 -29.58 11.28
C ARG A 485 10.90 -29.44 10.44
N ALA A 486 11.00 -28.36 9.69
CA ALA A 486 12.18 -27.95 8.96
C ALA A 486 12.46 -26.47 9.23
N LEU A 487 13.75 -26.14 9.35
CA LEU A 487 14.20 -24.77 9.54
C LEU A 487 15.44 -24.55 8.66
N ALA A 488 15.51 -23.39 8.00
CA ALA A 488 16.67 -22.98 7.24
C ALA A 488 17.06 -21.55 7.61
N PHE A 489 18.37 -21.32 7.77
CA PHE A 489 18.91 -19.98 7.95
C PHE A 489 19.22 -19.38 6.58
N VAL A 490 18.86 -18.12 6.39
CA VAL A 490 19.03 -17.37 5.13
C VAL A 490 19.57 -15.98 5.44
N ASP A 491 20.32 -15.41 4.49
CA ASP A 491 20.90 -14.06 4.66
C ASP A 491 19.83 -12.97 4.56
N ALA A 492 18.79 -13.18 3.72
CA ALA A 492 17.69 -12.25 3.55
C ALA A 492 16.43 -12.96 3.05
N LEU A 493 15.25 -12.41 3.36
CA LEU A 493 13.98 -12.85 2.81
C LEU A 493 13.66 -12.09 1.50
N PRO A 494 13.24 -12.77 0.42
CA PRO A 494 12.83 -12.11 -0.81
C PRO A 494 11.55 -11.31 -0.56
N ARG A 495 11.52 -10.06 -1.03
CA ARG A 495 10.41 -9.14 -0.79
C ARG A 495 9.89 -8.51 -2.07
N THR A 496 8.62 -8.18 -2.05
CA THR A 496 8.02 -7.28 -3.05
C THR A 496 8.56 -5.86 -2.88
N ALA A 497 8.30 -5.03 -3.88
CA ALA A 497 8.60 -3.60 -3.82
C ALA A 497 7.92 -2.85 -2.64
N SER A 498 6.81 -3.39 -2.12
CA SER A 498 6.12 -2.88 -0.92
C SER A 498 6.65 -3.44 0.39
N GLY A 499 7.76 -4.20 0.37
CA GLY A 499 8.35 -4.82 1.55
C GLY A 499 7.72 -6.15 1.98
N LYS A 500 6.68 -6.64 1.28
CA LYS A 500 6.01 -7.90 1.59
C LYS A 500 6.87 -9.10 1.19
N VAL A 501 7.01 -10.10 2.08
CA VAL A 501 7.75 -11.34 1.78
C VAL A 501 7.10 -12.13 0.64
N LEU A 502 7.92 -12.59 -0.30
CA LEU A 502 7.52 -13.38 -1.47
C LEU A 502 7.50 -14.88 -1.13
N LYS A 503 6.48 -15.34 -0.38
CA LYS A 503 6.35 -16.75 0.03
C LYS A 503 6.36 -17.73 -1.17
N ARG A 504 5.86 -17.32 -2.35
CA ARG A 504 5.93 -18.14 -3.56
C ARG A 504 7.38 -18.40 -3.98
N GLU A 505 8.25 -17.42 -3.90
CA GLU A 505 9.68 -17.60 -4.22
C GLU A 505 10.37 -18.47 -3.18
N LEU A 506 10.01 -18.29 -1.89
CA LEU A 506 10.51 -19.16 -0.82
C LEU A 506 10.09 -20.62 -1.04
N ARG A 507 8.83 -20.89 -1.43
CA ARG A 507 8.40 -22.25 -1.77
C ARG A 507 9.15 -22.81 -2.98
N SER A 508 9.44 -22.00 -3.99
CA SER A 508 10.20 -22.45 -5.18
C SER A 508 11.65 -22.80 -4.87
N ARG A 509 12.26 -22.13 -3.88
CA ARG A 509 13.68 -22.33 -3.51
C ARG A 509 13.88 -23.37 -2.42
N PHE A 510 12.94 -23.48 -1.52
CA PHE A 510 13.09 -24.26 -0.28
C PHE A 510 11.98 -25.28 -0.05
N GLY A 511 10.97 -25.35 -0.95
CA GLY A 511 9.85 -26.29 -0.92
C GLY A 511 10.18 -27.68 -1.41
#